data_a13879691c4cf5149c3be65ed0894383
#
_entry.id   a13879691c4cf5149c3be65ed0894383
#
_cell.length_a   1.000
_cell.length_b   1.000
_cell.length_c   1.000
_cell.angle_alpha   90.00
_cell.angle_beta   90.00
_cell.angle_gamma   90.00
#
_symmetry.space_group_name_H-M   'P 1'
#
loop_
_entity.id
_entity.type
_entity.pdbx_description
1 polymer ?
#
loop_
_entity_poly.entity_id
_entity_poly.type
_entity_poly.pdbx_seq_one_letter_code
_entity_poly.pdbx_strand_id
1 'polypeptide(L)'
;AYYSFSKKDNHKINKIIRKVLSKDFDYHLSALAGYRCKLEDMSYSLSIVCGENSNSEMHQDTFASVAKGFIYLQEVKEGNSPFEYLQGSYQDASFRSKKTNEAVINDDIFSSGSTRLRGENLKNAIKTYGLKSFIGDKGMFILANTAGYHRKGAHNSSKPRIILACGVKRKGLIRKLLINFIAILESKFNLNYKS
;
A
#
# COMPACT_ATOMS: atom_id res chain seq x y z
N ALA A 1 -16.36 4.52 -2.92
CA ALA A 1 -16.35 4.09 -4.33
C ALA A 1 -14.91 4.08 -4.86
N TYR A 2 -14.63 3.23 -5.81
CA TYR A 2 -13.32 3.06 -6.43
C TYR A 2 -13.50 2.87 -7.95
N TYR A 3 -12.82 3.70 -8.75
CA TYR A 3 -12.92 3.70 -10.21
C TYR A 3 -11.53 3.56 -10.82
N SER A 4 -11.30 2.50 -11.59
CA SER A 4 -10.06 2.29 -12.34
C SER A 4 -10.15 2.94 -13.72
N PHE A 5 -9.02 3.55 -14.15
CA PHE A 5 -8.92 4.19 -15.45
C PHE A 5 -8.48 3.21 -16.54
N SER A 6 -8.92 3.46 -17.77
CA SER A 6 -8.45 2.73 -18.95
C SER A 6 -6.97 3.00 -19.23
N LYS A 7 -6.33 2.18 -20.09
CA LYS A 7 -4.95 2.44 -20.54
C LYS A 7 -4.81 3.80 -21.23
N LYS A 8 -5.82 4.19 -22.03
CA LYS A 8 -5.84 5.49 -22.73
C LYS A 8 -5.89 6.66 -21.74
N ASP A 9 -6.69 6.53 -20.69
CA ASP A 9 -6.81 7.57 -19.66
C ASP A 9 -5.55 7.63 -18.78
N ASN A 10 -4.98 6.49 -18.41
CA ASN A 10 -3.70 6.43 -17.71
C ASN A 10 -2.60 7.17 -18.49
N HIS A 11 -2.55 7.02 -19.81
CA HIS A 11 -1.58 7.73 -20.63
C HIS A 11 -1.80 9.26 -20.61
N LYS A 12 -3.05 9.72 -20.65
CA LYS A 12 -3.37 11.16 -20.53
C LYS A 12 -2.98 11.70 -19.16
N ILE A 13 -3.29 10.96 -18.09
CA ILE A 13 -2.93 11.32 -16.71
C ILE A 13 -1.41 11.41 -16.58
N ASN A 14 -0.65 10.44 -17.09
CA ASN A 14 0.81 10.46 -17.08
C ASN A 14 1.38 11.71 -17.76
N LYS A 15 0.84 12.11 -18.90
CA LYS A 15 1.28 13.34 -19.58
C LYS A 15 1.08 14.60 -18.72
N ILE A 16 0.01 14.66 -17.96
CA ILE A 16 -0.27 15.81 -17.07
C ILE A 16 0.69 15.78 -15.89
N ILE A 17 0.80 14.64 -15.22
CA ILE A 17 1.63 14.48 -14.02
C ILE A 17 3.11 14.70 -14.35
N ARG A 18 3.59 14.23 -15.50
CA ARG A 18 5.01 14.42 -15.93
C ARG A 18 5.41 15.90 -16.03
N LYS A 19 4.46 16.80 -16.28
CA LYS A 19 4.75 18.25 -16.36
C LYS A 19 5.05 18.88 -15.00
N VAL A 20 4.59 18.27 -13.90
CA VAL A 20 4.72 18.83 -12.54
C VAL A 20 5.70 18.04 -11.67
N LEU A 21 6.07 16.82 -12.06
CA LEU A 21 7.04 16.03 -11.33
C LEU A 21 8.49 16.39 -11.69
N SER A 22 9.38 16.24 -10.70
CA SER A 22 10.82 16.41 -10.89
C SER A 22 11.39 15.41 -11.92
N LYS A 23 12.55 15.72 -12.50
CA LYS A 23 13.27 14.82 -13.41
C LYS A 23 13.68 13.51 -12.71
N ASP A 24 13.91 13.57 -11.39
CA ASP A 24 14.36 12.43 -10.59
C ASP A 24 13.23 11.52 -10.13
N PHE A 25 11.98 11.82 -10.51
CA PHE A 25 10.83 11.05 -10.06
C PHE A 25 10.95 9.55 -10.37
N ASP A 26 11.37 9.21 -11.57
CA ASP A 26 11.52 7.80 -11.98
C ASP A 26 12.62 7.08 -11.18
N TYR A 27 13.65 7.80 -10.72
CA TYR A 27 14.66 7.27 -9.81
C TYR A 27 14.04 6.94 -8.45
N HIS A 28 13.32 7.88 -7.84
CA HIS A 28 12.65 7.67 -6.55
C HIS A 28 11.59 6.57 -6.63
N LEU A 29 10.81 6.53 -7.72
CA LEU A 29 9.84 5.49 -7.96
C LEU A 29 10.50 4.10 -8.04
N SER A 30 11.61 4.00 -8.78
CA SER A 30 12.37 2.75 -8.92
C SER A 30 12.98 2.30 -7.59
N ALA A 31 13.54 3.22 -6.82
CA ALA A 31 14.11 2.94 -5.50
C ALA A 31 13.05 2.39 -4.53
N LEU A 32 11.86 2.97 -4.51
CA LEU A 32 10.76 2.48 -3.67
C LEU A 32 10.17 1.16 -4.18
N ALA A 33 10.08 0.98 -5.49
CA ALA A 33 9.58 -0.26 -6.08
C ALA A 33 10.54 -1.43 -5.95
N GLY A 34 11.86 -1.15 -5.75
CA GLY A 34 12.91 -2.17 -5.74
C GLY A 34 13.21 -2.77 -7.11
N TYR A 35 12.80 -2.12 -8.18
CA TYR A 35 13.11 -2.47 -9.58
C TYR A 35 12.92 -1.25 -10.49
N ARG A 36 13.57 -1.28 -11.65
CA ARG A 36 13.48 -0.18 -12.63
C ARG A 36 12.05 -0.03 -13.15
N CYS A 37 11.48 1.13 -12.94
CA CYS A 37 10.16 1.52 -13.43
C CYS A 37 10.10 3.02 -13.67
N LYS A 38 9.07 3.44 -14.39
CA LYS A 38 8.86 4.85 -14.78
C LYS A 38 7.41 5.25 -14.46
N LEU A 39 7.15 6.55 -14.50
CA LEU A 39 5.80 7.09 -14.33
C LEU A 39 4.79 6.41 -15.28
N GLU A 40 5.22 6.11 -16.50
CA GLU A 40 4.38 5.48 -17.53
C GLU A 40 3.95 4.04 -17.20
N ASP A 41 4.65 3.41 -16.26
CA ASP A 41 4.27 2.08 -15.74
C ASP A 41 3.17 2.15 -14.67
N MET A 42 2.82 3.34 -14.19
CA MET A 42 1.77 3.52 -13.18
C MET A 42 0.37 3.38 -13.78
N SER A 43 -0.50 2.72 -13.02
CA SER A 43 -1.94 2.70 -13.28
C SER A 43 -2.65 3.54 -12.25
N TYR A 44 -3.69 4.24 -12.63
CA TYR A 44 -4.42 5.17 -11.79
C TYR A 44 -5.83 4.68 -11.48
N SER A 45 -6.34 5.13 -10.35
CA SER A 45 -7.71 4.92 -9.94
C SER A 45 -8.18 6.08 -9.06
N LEU A 46 -9.44 6.46 -9.24
CA LEU A 46 -10.09 7.42 -8.38
C LEU A 46 -10.68 6.69 -7.17
N SER A 47 -10.38 7.16 -5.98
CA SER A 47 -10.95 6.64 -4.73
C SER A 47 -11.71 7.74 -4.00
N ILE A 48 -12.98 7.46 -3.70
CA ILE A 48 -13.87 8.32 -2.90
C ILE A 48 -14.19 7.57 -1.62
N VAL A 49 -13.81 8.14 -0.49
CA VAL A 49 -13.93 7.55 0.84
C VAL A 49 -14.88 8.38 1.69
N CYS A 50 -15.94 7.74 2.20
CA CYS A 50 -16.98 8.34 3.03
C CYS A 50 -17.15 7.52 4.34
N GLY A 51 -16.12 7.35 5.11
CA GLY A 51 -16.17 6.56 6.35
C GLY A 51 -15.10 5.47 6.42
N GLU A 52 -15.22 4.60 7.42
CA GLU A 52 -14.27 3.52 7.66
C GLU A 52 -14.54 2.31 6.77
N ASN A 53 -13.50 1.56 6.49
CA ASN A 53 -13.54 0.28 5.77
C ASN A 53 -12.31 -0.55 6.11
N SER A 54 -12.13 -1.70 5.48
CA SER A 54 -10.97 -2.59 5.71
C SER A 54 -9.60 -1.91 5.59
N ASN A 55 -9.48 -0.82 4.83
CA ASN A 55 -8.23 -0.07 4.71
C ASN A 55 -7.99 0.89 5.89
N SER A 56 -8.91 1.00 6.85
CA SER A 56 -8.71 1.71 8.12
C SER A 56 -7.88 0.91 9.13
N GLU A 57 -7.76 -0.40 8.95
CA GLU A 57 -6.84 -1.21 9.74
C GLU A 57 -5.42 -1.07 9.21
N MET A 58 -4.45 -1.05 10.13
CA MET A 58 -3.03 -1.02 9.78
C MET A 58 -2.64 -2.31 9.06
N HIS A 59 -2.19 -2.20 7.80
CA HIS A 59 -1.89 -3.35 6.95
C HIS A 59 -0.71 -3.10 6.03
N GLN A 60 -0.16 -4.18 5.48
CA GLN A 60 0.75 -4.13 4.34
C GLN A 60 0.09 -4.80 3.13
N ASP A 61 0.31 -4.26 1.93
CA ASP A 61 -0.35 -4.78 0.73
C ASP A 61 0.21 -6.11 0.23
N THR A 62 1.51 -6.28 0.35
CA THR A 62 2.23 -7.48 -0.11
C THR A 62 3.58 -7.59 0.58
N PHE A 63 4.23 -8.76 0.47
CA PHE A 63 5.59 -8.98 0.99
C PHE A 63 6.69 -8.34 0.13
N ALA A 64 6.40 -8.04 -1.13
CA ALA A 64 7.34 -7.43 -2.04
C ALA A 64 7.17 -5.91 -2.04
N SER A 65 8.24 -5.18 -2.30
CA SER A 65 8.19 -3.74 -2.48
C SER A 65 7.17 -3.36 -3.55
N VAL A 66 6.29 -2.46 -3.21
CA VAL A 66 5.27 -1.89 -4.09
C VAL A 66 5.25 -0.39 -3.91
N ALA A 67 5.63 0.34 -4.96
CA ALA A 67 5.48 1.78 -4.94
C ALA A 67 4.05 2.16 -5.32
N LYS A 68 3.36 2.82 -4.39
CA LYS A 68 2.05 3.44 -4.62
C LYS A 68 2.13 4.94 -4.40
N GLY A 69 1.38 5.67 -5.18
CA GLY A 69 1.21 7.10 -5.04
C GLY A 69 -0.24 7.46 -4.68
N PHE A 70 -0.39 8.54 -3.94
CA PHE A 70 -1.68 9.08 -3.56
C PHE A 70 -1.65 10.59 -3.79
N ILE A 71 -2.49 11.09 -4.69
CA ILE A 71 -2.64 12.51 -4.97
C ILE A 71 -3.95 12.97 -4.36
N TYR A 72 -3.88 13.93 -3.45
CA TYR A 72 -5.07 14.52 -2.85
C TYR A 72 -5.74 15.46 -3.85
N LEU A 73 -6.99 15.18 -4.19
CA LEU A 73 -7.78 16.03 -5.10
C LEU A 73 -8.54 17.14 -4.36
N GLN A 74 -8.42 17.16 -3.04
CA GLN A 74 -8.91 18.19 -2.13
C GLN A 74 -7.97 18.27 -0.92
N GLU A 75 -8.13 19.29 -0.08
CA GLU A 75 -7.45 19.36 1.21
C GLU A 75 -7.83 18.15 2.08
N VAL A 76 -6.83 17.54 2.72
CA VAL A 76 -7.00 16.43 3.67
C VAL A 76 -6.44 16.85 5.02
N LYS A 77 -7.32 16.91 6.01
CA LYS A 77 -7.04 17.25 7.43
C LYS A 77 -7.10 15.99 8.29
N GLU A 78 -6.72 16.13 9.55
CA GLU A 78 -7.03 15.13 10.56
C GLU A 78 -8.54 14.85 10.57
N GLY A 79 -8.92 13.59 10.79
CA GLY A 79 -10.33 13.19 10.73
C GLY A 79 -10.94 13.12 9.34
N ASN A 80 -10.18 13.41 8.27
CA ASN A 80 -10.64 13.18 6.90
C ASN A 80 -9.85 12.06 6.22
N SER A 81 -9.62 10.97 6.94
CA SER A 81 -8.94 9.77 6.45
C SER A 81 -7.57 10.03 5.82
N PRO A 82 -6.63 10.75 6.46
CA PRO A 82 -5.30 10.94 5.89
C PRO A 82 -4.63 9.59 5.64
N PHE A 83 -3.65 9.56 4.74
CA PHE A 83 -2.78 8.41 4.62
C PHE A 83 -1.86 8.35 5.85
N GLU A 84 -1.83 7.21 6.53
CA GLU A 84 -0.98 6.99 7.69
C GLU A 84 -0.01 5.84 7.44
N TYR A 85 1.23 5.99 7.94
CA TYR A 85 2.32 5.07 7.65
C TYR A 85 3.24 4.89 8.85
N LEU A 86 3.66 3.66 9.12
CA LEU A 86 4.72 3.35 10.11
C LEU A 86 6.09 3.51 9.44
N GLN A 87 6.79 4.59 9.79
CA GLN A 87 8.04 4.98 9.16
C GLN A 87 9.14 3.93 9.34
N GLY A 88 9.76 3.48 8.25
CA GLY A 88 10.81 2.47 8.28
C GLY A 88 10.32 1.02 8.36
N SER A 89 9.04 0.76 8.60
CA SER A 89 8.52 -0.61 8.74
C SER A 89 8.74 -1.50 7.50
N TYR A 90 8.92 -0.92 6.31
CA TYR A 90 9.22 -1.68 5.10
C TYR A 90 10.67 -2.18 5.05
N GLN A 91 11.59 -1.55 5.79
CA GLN A 91 13.01 -1.94 5.86
C GLN A 91 13.27 -3.08 6.83
N ASP A 92 12.42 -3.24 7.83
CA ASP A 92 12.55 -4.32 8.82
C ASP A 92 12.00 -5.63 8.27
N ALA A 93 12.89 -6.36 7.58
CA ALA A 93 12.54 -7.65 6.99
C ALA A 93 12.18 -8.70 8.04
N SER A 94 12.81 -8.66 9.23
CA SER A 94 12.54 -9.62 10.30
C SER A 94 11.14 -9.41 10.90
N PHE A 95 10.78 -8.18 11.19
CA PHE A 95 9.45 -7.83 11.66
C PHE A 95 8.37 -8.21 10.64
N ARG A 96 8.60 -7.87 9.36
CA ARG A 96 7.65 -8.21 8.29
C ARG A 96 7.50 -9.72 8.12
N SER A 97 8.60 -10.47 8.14
CA SER A 97 8.57 -11.93 8.00
C SER A 97 7.81 -12.58 9.16
N LYS A 98 8.09 -12.17 10.41
CA LYS A 98 7.38 -12.67 11.59
C LYS A 98 5.87 -12.40 11.48
N LYS A 99 5.47 -11.18 11.13
CA LYS A 99 4.03 -10.83 10.99
C LYS A 99 3.36 -11.53 9.82
N THR A 100 4.10 -11.79 8.75
CA THR A 100 3.63 -12.59 7.63
C THR A 100 3.32 -14.02 8.06
N ASN A 101 4.22 -14.66 8.78
CA ASN A 101 4.01 -16.03 9.26
C ASN A 101 2.83 -16.11 10.22
N GLU A 102 2.69 -15.14 11.15
CA GLU A 102 1.53 -15.03 12.03
C GLU A 102 0.22 -14.88 11.23
N ALA A 103 0.21 -14.07 10.18
CA ALA A 103 -0.97 -13.85 9.35
C ALA A 103 -1.32 -15.07 8.46
N VAL A 104 -0.34 -15.85 8.01
CA VAL A 104 -0.56 -17.12 7.33
C VAL A 104 -1.21 -18.13 8.28
N ILE A 105 -0.68 -18.26 9.50
CA ILE A 105 -1.21 -19.16 10.52
C ILE A 105 -2.67 -18.79 10.87
N ASN A 106 -2.98 -17.49 10.95
CA ASN A 106 -4.31 -16.99 11.31
C ASN A 106 -5.27 -16.82 10.11
N ASP A 107 -4.90 -17.30 8.91
CA ASP A 107 -5.68 -17.20 7.66
C ASP A 107 -6.00 -15.77 7.19
N ASP A 108 -5.36 -14.76 7.77
CA ASP A 108 -5.59 -13.34 7.42
C ASP A 108 -5.20 -13.04 5.96
N ILE A 109 -4.16 -13.69 5.44
CA ILE A 109 -3.67 -13.48 4.08
C ILE A 109 -4.62 -14.06 3.05
N PHE A 110 -5.16 -15.23 3.30
CA PHE A 110 -6.08 -15.90 2.37
C PHE A 110 -7.42 -15.21 2.33
N SER A 111 -7.88 -14.67 3.48
CA SER A 111 -9.17 -13.99 3.59
C SER A 111 -9.12 -12.53 3.13
N SER A 112 -8.04 -11.79 3.37
CA SER A 112 -7.94 -10.35 3.11
C SER A 112 -6.84 -9.94 2.13
N GLY A 113 -5.95 -10.85 1.74
CA GLY A 113 -4.82 -10.58 0.84
C GLY A 113 -3.74 -9.66 1.43
N SER A 114 -3.78 -9.40 2.74
CA SER A 114 -2.86 -8.47 3.42
C SER A 114 -2.59 -8.88 4.85
N THR A 115 -1.39 -8.59 5.35
CA THR A 115 -1.05 -8.76 6.77
C THR A 115 -1.53 -7.55 7.55
N ARG A 116 -2.23 -7.77 8.66
CA ARG A 116 -2.80 -6.71 9.50
C ARG A 116 -2.16 -6.67 10.87
N LEU A 117 -2.01 -5.45 11.42
CA LEU A 117 -1.60 -5.24 12.81
C LEU A 117 -2.79 -4.79 13.64
N ARG A 118 -3.04 -5.48 14.75
CA ARG A 118 -4.13 -5.20 15.69
C ARG A 118 -3.63 -5.23 17.13
N GLY A 119 -4.43 -4.70 18.04
CA GLY A 119 -4.22 -4.80 19.49
C GLY A 119 -2.83 -4.37 19.93
N GLU A 120 -2.19 -5.17 20.74
CA GLU A 120 -0.87 -4.89 21.32
C GLU A 120 0.24 -4.85 20.26
N ASN A 121 0.14 -5.68 19.21
CA ASN A 121 1.09 -5.65 18.09
C ASN A 121 1.09 -4.29 17.37
N LEU A 122 -0.07 -3.66 17.20
CA LEU A 122 -0.17 -2.33 16.61
C LEU A 122 0.44 -1.27 17.52
N LYS A 123 0.16 -1.30 18.84
CA LYS A 123 0.72 -0.36 19.79
C LYS A 123 2.26 -0.42 19.81
N ASN A 124 2.80 -1.62 19.87
CA ASN A 124 4.26 -1.84 19.86
C ASN A 124 4.90 -1.38 18.55
N ALA A 125 4.27 -1.63 17.41
CA ALA A 125 4.74 -1.15 16.12
C ALA A 125 4.71 0.38 16.03
N ILE A 126 3.66 1.04 16.52
CA ILE A 126 3.59 2.51 16.58
C ILE A 126 4.70 3.07 17.46
N LYS A 127 4.95 2.45 18.63
CA LYS A 127 6.03 2.86 19.53
C LYS A 127 7.42 2.71 18.88
N THR A 128 7.63 1.66 18.12
CA THR A 128 8.93 1.35 17.50
C THR A 128 9.22 2.21 16.28
N TYR A 129 8.24 2.36 15.38
CA TYR A 129 8.44 3.00 14.06
C TYR A 129 7.91 4.44 13.99
N GLY A 130 7.05 4.84 14.92
CA GLY A 130 6.31 6.09 14.83
C GLY A 130 5.21 6.04 13.76
N LEU A 131 4.10 6.67 14.05
CA LEU A 131 2.99 6.82 13.11
C LEU A 131 3.07 8.20 12.47
N LYS A 132 3.23 8.24 11.14
CA LYS A 132 3.16 9.48 10.37
C LYS A 132 1.82 9.59 9.69
N SER A 133 1.09 10.65 10.00
CA SER A 133 -0.13 11.06 9.30
C SER A 133 0.23 12.10 8.24
N PHE A 134 -0.21 11.88 7.01
CA PHE A 134 0.03 12.78 5.89
C PHE A 134 -1.22 13.63 5.66
N ILE A 135 -1.22 14.81 6.25
CA ILE A 135 -2.22 15.86 6.03
C ILE A 135 -1.66 16.86 5.02
N GLY A 136 -2.50 17.52 4.25
CA GLY A 136 -2.03 18.51 3.29
C GLY A 136 -3.09 18.96 2.30
N ASP A 137 -2.69 19.93 1.49
CA ASP A 137 -3.53 20.60 0.53
C ASP A 137 -3.84 19.75 -0.71
N LYS A 138 -4.81 20.22 -1.46
CA LYS A 138 -5.08 19.73 -2.81
C LYS A 138 -3.80 19.78 -3.66
N GLY A 139 -3.50 18.67 -4.33
CA GLY A 139 -2.29 18.50 -5.14
C GLY A 139 -1.13 17.84 -4.39
N MET A 140 -1.22 17.67 -3.08
CA MET A 140 -0.19 16.91 -2.35
C MET A 140 -0.04 15.52 -2.95
N PHE A 141 1.20 15.15 -3.29
CA PHE A 141 1.53 13.83 -3.81
C PHE A 141 2.39 13.07 -2.80
N ILE A 142 1.88 11.94 -2.36
CA ILE A 142 2.56 11.00 -1.46
C ILE A 142 3.00 9.81 -2.28
N LEU A 143 4.29 9.46 -2.22
CA LEU A 143 4.82 8.23 -2.82
C LEU A 143 5.35 7.34 -1.69
N ALA A 144 4.85 6.12 -1.59
CA ALA A 144 5.16 5.21 -0.51
C ALA A 144 5.42 3.78 -0.99
N ASN A 145 6.31 3.07 -0.26
CA ASN A 145 6.44 1.62 -0.40
C ASN A 145 5.40 0.94 0.49
N THR A 146 4.36 0.41 -0.10
CA THR A 146 3.23 -0.19 0.63
C THR A 146 3.45 -1.64 1.08
N ALA A 147 4.69 -2.16 0.95
CA ALA A 147 5.14 -3.31 1.73
C ALA A 147 5.42 -2.92 3.20
N GLY A 148 5.56 -1.62 3.52
CA GLY A 148 5.50 -1.12 4.89
C GLY A 148 4.06 -1.00 5.37
N TYR A 149 3.89 -1.00 6.68
CA TYR A 149 2.57 -0.91 7.31
C TYR A 149 1.97 0.48 7.16
N HIS A 150 0.76 0.51 6.65
CA HIS A 150 0.02 1.74 6.39
C HIS A 150 -1.49 1.53 6.55
N ARG A 151 -2.20 2.64 6.65
CA ARG A 151 -3.66 2.61 6.69
C ARG A 151 -4.25 3.94 6.20
N LYS A 152 -5.53 3.92 6.03
CA LYS A 152 -6.37 5.10 5.98
C LYS A 152 -6.67 5.51 7.42
N GLY A 153 -6.32 6.71 7.82
CA GLY A 153 -6.63 7.27 9.13
C GLY A 153 -8.14 7.45 9.38
N ALA A 154 -8.49 7.87 10.58
CA ALA A 154 -9.87 8.05 11.00
C ALA A 154 -10.67 8.96 10.07
N HIS A 155 -11.96 8.68 9.93
CA HIS A 155 -12.91 9.48 9.14
C HIS A 155 -14.04 9.99 10.01
N ASN A 156 -13.86 11.21 10.53
CA ASN A 156 -14.86 11.92 11.35
C ASN A 156 -15.48 13.10 10.60
N SER A 157 -15.15 13.24 9.29
CA SER A 157 -15.62 14.34 8.46
C SER A 157 -16.93 13.96 7.75
N SER A 158 -17.83 14.90 7.62
CA SER A 158 -19.01 14.78 6.76
C SER A 158 -18.69 14.85 5.27
N LYS A 159 -17.47 15.32 4.92
CA LYS A 159 -17.02 15.44 3.53
C LYS A 159 -16.23 14.21 3.10
N PRO A 160 -16.46 13.66 1.90
CA PRO A 160 -15.68 12.54 1.41
C PRO A 160 -14.22 12.95 1.22
N ARG A 161 -13.28 11.99 1.36
CA ARG A 161 -11.91 12.17 0.89
C ARG A 161 -11.83 11.66 -0.56
N ILE A 162 -11.36 12.52 -1.46
CA ILE A 162 -11.20 12.19 -2.89
C ILE A 162 -9.71 12.19 -3.21
N ILE A 163 -9.21 11.04 -3.67
CA ILE A 163 -7.81 10.86 -4.04
C ILE A 163 -7.67 10.17 -5.40
N LEU A 164 -6.63 10.55 -6.12
CA LEU A 164 -6.14 9.79 -7.25
C LEU A 164 -5.04 8.84 -6.72
N ALA A 165 -5.36 7.57 -6.60
CA ALA A 165 -4.40 6.55 -6.23
C ALA A 165 -3.71 6.02 -7.49
N CYS A 166 -2.41 5.74 -7.38
CA CYS A 166 -1.64 5.17 -8.48
C CYS A 166 -0.64 4.13 -7.95
N GLY A 167 -0.16 3.27 -8.84
CA GLY A 167 0.84 2.28 -8.45
C GLY A 167 1.43 1.56 -9.64
N VAL A 168 2.66 1.08 -9.47
CA VAL A 168 3.31 0.22 -10.45
C VAL A 168 2.95 -1.23 -10.20
N LYS A 169 2.43 -1.89 -11.24
CA LYS A 169 2.20 -3.33 -11.20
C LYS A 169 3.47 -4.03 -11.66
N ARG A 170 4.11 -4.78 -10.77
CA ARG A 170 5.23 -5.64 -11.15
C ARG A 170 4.77 -6.63 -12.22
N LYS A 171 5.22 -6.43 -13.45
CA LYS A 171 5.05 -7.40 -14.54
C LYS A 171 5.99 -8.57 -14.26
N GLY A 172 5.47 -9.74 -13.92
CA GLY A 172 6.34 -10.91 -13.78
C GLY A 172 5.60 -12.21 -13.55
N LEU A 173 5.69 -13.09 -14.54
CA LEU A 173 5.27 -14.49 -14.48
C LEU A 173 5.96 -15.22 -13.30
N ILE A 174 7.23 -14.89 -13.06
CA ILE A 174 8.09 -15.43 -11.99
C ILE A 174 7.49 -15.21 -10.60
N ARG A 175 6.85 -14.05 -10.35
CA ARG A 175 6.23 -13.76 -9.06
C ARG A 175 4.98 -14.62 -8.81
N LYS A 176 4.13 -14.81 -9.82
CA LYS A 176 2.98 -15.74 -9.72
C LYS A 176 3.45 -17.16 -9.44
N LEU A 177 4.53 -17.59 -10.11
CA LEU A 177 5.13 -18.91 -9.90
C LEU A 177 5.74 -19.04 -8.51
N LEU A 178 6.46 -18.01 -8.00
CA LEU A 178 7.04 -18.01 -6.65
C LEU A 178 5.97 -18.00 -5.56
N ILE A 179 4.93 -17.18 -5.68
CA ILE A 179 3.83 -17.13 -4.71
C ILE A 179 3.08 -18.47 -4.70
N ASN A 180 2.77 -19.01 -5.88
CA ASN A 180 2.11 -20.32 -5.98
C ASN A 180 3.02 -21.45 -5.45
N PHE A 181 4.32 -21.38 -5.69
CA PHE A 181 5.28 -22.36 -5.20
C PHE A 181 5.44 -22.29 -3.66
N ILE A 182 5.52 -21.10 -3.09
CA ILE A 182 5.54 -20.90 -1.64
C ILE A 182 4.22 -21.38 -1.02
N ALA A 183 3.08 -21.03 -1.58
CA ALA A 183 1.77 -21.49 -1.11
C ALA A 183 1.61 -23.02 -1.18
N ILE A 184 2.16 -23.65 -2.23
CA ILE A 184 2.16 -25.12 -2.37
C ILE A 184 3.12 -25.78 -1.34
N LEU A 185 4.28 -25.19 -1.10
CA LEU A 185 5.20 -25.71 -0.08
C LEU A 185 4.59 -25.58 1.32
N GLU A 186 4.02 -24.44 1.64
CA GLU A 186 3.38 -24.17 2.94
C GLU A 186 2.15 -25.09 3.15
N SER A 187 1.32 -25.31 2.14
CA SER A 187 0.21 -26.26 2.24
C SER A 187 0.67 -27.72 2.46
N LYS A 188 1.81 -28.12 1.90
CA LYS A 188 2.40 -29.43 2.15
C LYS A 188 3.03 -29.56 3.53
N PHE A 189 3.64 -28.49 4.06
CA PHE A 189 4.24 -28.51 5.39
C PHE A 189 3.20 -28.38 6.50
N ASN A 190 2.10 -27.66 6.31
CA ASN A 190 1.01 -27.55 7.28
C ASN A 190 0.13 -28.81 7.40
N LEU A 191 0.13 -29.67 6.39
CA LEU A 191 -0.56 -31.00 6.48
C LEU A 191 0.16 -31.97 7.42
N ASN A 192 1.43 -31.75 7.76
CA ASN A 192 2.19 -32.59 8.67
C ASN A 192 2.13 -32.18 10.14
N TYR A 193 1.46 -31.08 10.50
CA TYR A 193 1.29 -30.63 11.88
C TYR A 193 -0.09 -30.91 12.50
N LYS A 194 -0.94 -31.68 11.77
CA LYS A 194 -2.27 -32.12 12.25
C LYS A 194 -2.39 -33.63 12.40
N SER A 195 -1.29 -34.31 12.70
CA SER A 195 -1.31 -35.72 13.13
C SER A 195 -0.87 -35.87 14.57
#